data_2fd87c5e08f612f36e51f91bbbf7618c
#
_entry.id   2fd87c5e08f612f36e51f91bbbf7618c
#
_cell.length_a   1.000
_cell.length_b   1.000
_cell.length_c   1.000
_cell.angle_alpha   90.00
_cell.angle_beta   90.00
_cell.angle_gamma   90.00
#
_symmetry.space_group_name_H-M   'P 1'
#
loop_
_entity.id
_entity.type
_entity.pdbx_description
1 polymer ?
#
loop_
_entity_poly.entity_id
_entity_poly.type
_entity_poly.pdbx_seq_one_letter_code
_entity_poly.pdbx_strand_id
1 'polypeptide(L)'
;HDYRYAAEQMLLTLFPDERPVYPDGRPTGDRAELRLMSGAKVTTATCVLVYQGRTANGRTSVPNEELTDPNETDRRLQGAVKRAFYRAAMGIGLPHRPWGMLTGVRPGKLMTPLLAQGMGDVQAARYFERHYDVAPARAALVVRTAHATLRAMDSLGEKDVCLYVGIPFCPTRCAYCSFVSQSVEKSMALVPEFLQALARE
;
A
#
# COMPACT_ATOMS: atom_id res chain seq x y z
N HIS A 1 0.30 -8.91 -18.14
CA HIS A 1 -0.64 -8.10 -17.36
C HIS A 1 0.00 -6.77 -16.97
N ASP A 2 -0.80 -5.74 -16.78
CA ASP A 2 -0.30 -4.37 -16.54
C ASP A 2 -0.03 -4.07 -15.03
N TYR A 3 0.07 -5.13 -14.21
CA TYR A 3 0.28 -4.98 -12.76
C TYR A 3 1.76 -4.98 -12.34
N ARG A 4 2.66 -4.49 -13.19
CA ARG A 4 4.09 -4.33 -12.89
C ARG A 4 4.31 -3.49 -11.65
N TYR A 5 3.62 -2.36 -11.56
CA TYR A 5 3.71 -1.47 -10.41
C TYR A 5 3.38 -2.17 -9.08
N ALA A 6 2.35 -3.02 -9.05
CA ALA A 6 1.99 -3.78 -7.86
C ALA A 6 3.10 -4.76 -7.44
N ALA A 7 3.74 -5.42 -8.41
CA ALA A 7 4.86 -6.33 -8.17
C ALA A 7 6.10 -5.57 -7.69
N GLU A 8 6.43 -4.44 -8.30
CA GLU A 8 7.56 -3.58 -7.93
C GLU A 8 7.42 -3.02 -6.52
N GLN A 9 6.22 -2.60 -6.12
CA GLN A 9 5.94 -2.16 -4.75
C GLN A 9 6.25 -3.27 -3.72
N MET A 10 5.91 -4.51 -4.02
CA MET A 10 6.22 -5.64 -3.15
C MET A 10 7.72 -5.96 -3.17
N LEU A 11 8.36 -5.92 -4.34
CA LEU A 11 9.80 -6.13 -4.46
C LEU A 11 10.57 -5.11 -3.63
N LEU A 12 10.31 -3.81 -3.81
CA LEU A 12 11.00 -2.75 -3.06
C LEU A 12 10.75 -2.83 -1.54
N THR A 13 9.60 -3.36 -1.13
CA THR A 13 9.27 -3.53 0.30
C THR A 13 10.01 -4.71 0.92
N LEU A 14 10.08 -5.82 0.21
CA LEU A 14 10.62 -7.08 0.71
C LEU A 14 12.12 -7.25 0.43
N PHE A 15 12.59 -6.67 -0.67
CA PHE A 15 13.96 -6.73 -1.18
C PHE A 15 14.46 -5.31 -1.48
N PRO A 16 14.71 -4.47 -0.46
CA PRO A 16 15.00 -3.04 -0.66
C PRO A 16 16.28 -2.76 -1.45
N ASP A 17 17.21 -3.72 -1.47
CA ASP A 17 18.49 -3.59 -2.19
C ASP A 17 18.40 -4.08 -3.64
N GLU A 18 17.29 -4.73 -4.02
CA GLU A 18 17.09 -5.23 -5.38
C GLU A 18 16.37 -4.21 -6.26
N ARG A 19 16.63 -4.30 -7.56
CA ARG A 19 15.96 -3.48 -8.59
C ARG A 19 15.39 -4.38 -9.66
N PRO A 20 14.14 -4.14 -10.12
CA PRO A 20 13.52 -4.98 -11.14
C PRO A 20 14.20 -4.77 -12.50
N VAL A 21 14.52 -5.87 -13.14
CA VAL A 21 14.96 -5.93 -14.54
C VAL A 21 13.97 -6.83 -15.29
N TYR A 22 13.56 -6.40 -16.47
CA TYR A 22 12.61 -7.13 -17.33
C TYR A 22 13.35 -7.62 -18.57
N PRO A 23 13.88 -8.85 -18.56
CA PRO A 23 14.62 -9.39 -19.71
C PRO A 23 13.68 -9.78 -20.86
N ASP A 24 14.18 -9.69 -22.09
CA ASP A 24 13.43 -10.11 -23.29
C ASP A 24 13.30 -11.65 -23.43
N GLY A 25 14.08 -12.40 -22.64
CA GLY A 25 14.10 -13.86 -22.65
C GLY A 25 13.69 -14.47 -21.30
N ARG A 26 13.84 -15.79 -21.21
CA ARG A 26 13.60 -16.49 -19.95
C ARG A 26 14.68 -16.11 -18.93
N PRO A 27 14.32 -15.52 -17.78
CA PRO A 27 15.32 -15.12 -16.79
C PRO A 27 16.00 -16.34 -16.16
N THR A 28 17.28 -16.20 -15.88
CA THR A 28 18.10 -17.16 -15.13
C THR A 28 18.48 -16.53 -13.78
N GLY A 29 18.77 -17.34 -12.77
CA GLY A 29 19.13 -16.84 -11.43
C GLY A 29 17.93 -16.35 -10.62
N ASP A 30 18.16 -15.31 -9.82
CA ASP A 30 17.14 -14.72 -8.94
C ASP A 30 16.05 -14.05 -9.78
N ARG A 31 14.79 -14.44 -9.53
CA ARG A 31 13.65 -13.99 -10.34
C ARG A 31 12.31 -14.16 -9.64
N ALA A 32 11.34 -13.37 -10.06
CA ALA A 32 9.93 -13.54 -9.71
C ALA A 32 9.10 -13.66 -11.00
N GLU A 33 8.45 -14.79 -11.19
CA GLU A 33 7.54 -15.03 -12.31
C GLU A 33 6.09 -14.88 -11.82
N LEU A 34 5.43 -13.80 -12.24
CA LEU A 34 4.06 -13.48 -11.89
C LEU A 34 3.13 -13.75 -13.06
N ARG A 35 2.06 -14.48 -12.82
CA ARG A 35 1.02 -14.77 -13.80
C ARG A 35 -0.36 -14.48 -13.24
N LEU A 36 -1.22 -13.93 -14.09
CA LEU A 36 -2.63 -13.72 -13.79
C LEU A 36 -3.44 -14.52 -14.83
N MET A 37 -4.28 -15.42 -14.36
CA MET A 37 -5.06 -16.33 -15.20
C MET A 37 -6.53 -16.22 -14.83
N SER A 38 -7.37 -15.85 -15.78
CA SER A 38 -8.82 -15.83 -15.62
C SER A 38 -9.40 -17.23 -15.94
N GLY A 39 -10.09 -17.81 -14.95
CA GLY A 39 -10.87 -19.03 -15.13
C GLY A 39 -12.37 -18.71 -15.18
N ALA A 40 -13.20 -19.75 -15.28
CA ALA A 40 -14.66 -19.58 -15.37
C ALA A 40 -15.29 -18.93 -14.12
N LYS A 41 -14.79 -19.24 -12.90
CA LYS A 41 -15.35 -18.77 -11.64
C LYS A 41 -14.40 -17.85 -10.86
N VAL A 42 -13.12 -17.96 -11.08
CA VAL A 42 -12.10 -17.23 -10.33
C VAL A 42 -10.99 -16.76 -11.24
N THR A 43 -10.44 -15.60 -10.95
CA THR A 43 -9.18 -15.12 -11.51
C THR A 43 -8.06 -15.36 -10.49
N THR A 44 -7.00 -16.04 -10.92
CA THR A 44 -5.91 -16.49 -10.05
C THR A 44 -4.61 -15.78 -10.39
N ALA A 45 -4.00 -15.16 -9.39
CA ALA A 45 -2.63 -14.70 -9.43
C ALA A 45 -1.69 -15.76 -8.85
N THR A 46 -0.58 -16.02 -9.52
CA THR A 46 0.49 -16.92 -9.07
C THR A 46 1.84 -16.21 -9.13
N CYS A 47 2.72 -16.53 -8.21
CA CYS A 47 4.11 -16.10 -8.21
C CYS A 47 5.01 -17.31 -7.98
N VAL A 48 6.00 -17.48 -8.84
CA VAL A 48 7.15 -18.37 -8.60
C VAL A 48 8.33 -17.47 -8.29
N LEU A 49 8.85 -17.57 -7.07
CA LEU A 49 10.00 -16.77 -6.60
C LEU A 49 11.21 -17.67 -6.45
N VAL A 50 12.30 -17.31 -7.09
CA VAL A 50 13.63 -17.89 -6.90
C VAL A 50 14.53 -16.79 -6.39
N TYR A 51 15.16 -16.98 -5.25
CA TYR A 51 16.05 -16.01 -4.64
C TYR A 51 17.12 -16.70 -3.80
N GLN A 52 18.39 -16.43 -4.10
CA GLN A 52 19.56 -17.01 -3.43
C GLN A 52 19.46 -18.55 -3.31
N GLY A 53 19.09 -19.20 -4.40
CA GLY A 53 18.97 -20.66 -4.49
C GLY A 53 17.73 -21.26 -3.81
N ARG A 54 16.88 -20.44 -3.16
CA ARG A 54 15.59 -20.88 -2.59
C ARG A 54 14.48 -20.66 -3.58
N THR A 55 13.50 -21.55 -3.59
CA THR A 55 12.33 -21.44 -4.47
C THR A 55 11.05 -21.63 -3.66
N ALA A 56 10.08 -20.75 -3.87
CA ALA A 56 8.74 -20.91 -3.32
C ALA A 56 7.67 -20.37 -4.28
N ASN A 57 6.44 -20.83 -4.05
CA ASN A 57 5.28 -20.44 -4.83
C ASN A 57 4.27 -19.71 -3.95
N GLY A 58 3.66 -18.66 -4.50
CA GLY A 58 2.51 -17.99 -3.92
C GLY A 58 1.32 -18.03 -4.86
N ARG A 59 0.13 -18.15 -4.31
CA ARG A 59 -1.12 -18.18 -5.08
C ARG A 59 -2.22 -17.43 -4.34
N THR A 60 -3.05 -16.70 -5.09
CA THR A 60 -4.26 -16.03 -4.59
C THR A 60 -5.31 -16.05 -5.68
N SER A 61 -6.56 -16.31 -5.32
CA SER A 61 -7.69 -16.27 -6.25
C SER A 61 -8.71 -15.23 -5.78
N VAL A 62 -9.35 -14.58 -6.74
CA VAL A 62 -10.45 -13.64 -6.55
C VAL A 62 -11.66 -14.19 -7.29
N PRO A 63 -12.86 -14.29 -6.67
CA PRO A 63 -14.09 -14.67 -7.36
C PRO A 63 -14.41 -13.68 -8.48
N ASN A 64 -14.79 -14.19 -9.66
CA ASN A 64 -15.11 -13.31 -10.79
C ASN A 64 -16.38 -12.49 -10.55
N GLU A 65 -17.29 -12.96 -9.71
CA GLU A 65 -18.49 -12.23 -9.28
C GLU A 65 -18.16 -10.92 -8.51
N GLU A 66 -16.94 -10.83 -7.95
CA GLU A 66 -16.44 -9.63 -7.28
C GLU A 66 -15.73 -8.66 -8.23
N LEU A 67 -15.58 -9.01 -9.51
CA LEU A 67 -14.87 -8.24 -10.53
C LEU A 67 -15.86 -7.57 -11.50
N THR A 68 -16.83 -6.82 -10.96
CA THR A 68 -17.92 -6.22 -11.74
C THR A 68 -17.67 -4.77 -12.15
N ASP A 69 -17.05 -3.99 -11.28
CA ASP A 69 -16.67 -2.60 -11.54
C ASP A 69 -15.20 -2.53 -11.98
N PRO A 70 -14.85 -1.76 -13.03
CA PRO A 70 -13.47 -1.69 -13.53
C PRO A 70 -12.44 -1.24 -12.49
N ASN A 71 -12.75 -0.22 -11.67
CA ASN A 71 -11.82 0.30 -10.67
C ASN A 71 -11.63 -0.69 -9.51
N GLU A 72 -12.75 -1.33 -9.09
CA GLU A 72 -12.72 -2.35 -8.05
C GLU A 72 -11.98 -3.60 -8.55
N THR A 73 -12.20 -3.99 -9.80
CA THR A 73 -11.49 -5.09 -10.48
C THR A 73 -10.00 -4.86 -10.47
N ASP A 74 -9.56 -3.67 -10.90
CA ASP A 74 -8.14 -3.31 -10.91
C ASP A 74 -7.54 -3.38 -9.50
N ARG A 75 -8.21 -2.80 -8.51
CA ARG A 75 -7.78 -2.82 -7.11
C ARG A 75 -7.66 -4.25 -6.56
N ARG A 76 -8.63 -5.12 -6.84
CA ARG A 76 -8.64 -6.52 -6.39
C ARG A 76 -7.56 -7.35 -7.05
N LEU A 77 -7.35 -7.18 -8.35
CA LEU A 77 -6.33 -7.91 -9.08
C LEU A 77 -4.91 -7.45 -8.69
N GLN A 78 -4.69 -6.16 -8.49
CA GLN A 78 -3.45 -5.64 -7.88
C GLN A 78 -3.20 -6.28 -6.51
N GLY A 79 -4.23 -6.33 -5.65
CA GLY A 79 -4.17 -6.97 -4.35
C GLY A 79 -3.83 -8.47 -4.44
N ALA A 80 -4.39 -9.17 -5.43
CA ALA A 80 -4.10 -10.58 -5.67
C ALA A 80 -2.65 -10.82 -6.10
N VAL A 81 -2.12 -9.98 -6.99
CA VAL A 81 -0.71 -10.02 -7.44
C VAL A 81 0.23 -9.77 -6.26
N LYS A 82 -0.02 -8.71 -5.47
CA LYS A 82 0.76 -8.41 -4.26
C LYS A 82 0.75 -9.59 -3.28
N ARG A 83 -0.40 -10.18 -3.04
CA ARG A 83 -0.54 -11.32 -2.10
C ARG A 83 0.13 -12.58 -2.60
N ALA A 84 0.07 -12.87 -3.89
CA ALA A 84 0.79 -14.00 -4.48
C ALA A 84 2.31 -13.83 -4.33
N PHE A 85 2.84 -12.65 -4.63
CA PHE A 85 4.25 -12.33 -4.44
C PHE A 85 4.66 -12.44 -2.96
N TYR A 86 3.90 -11.81 -2.06
CA TYR A 86 4.17 -11.83 -0.62
C TYR A 86 4.21 -13.27 -0.07
N ARG A 87 3.25 -14.12 -0.44
CA ARG A 87 3.24 -15.53 -0.03
C ARG A 87 4.45 -16.31 -0.52
N ALA A 88 4.89 -16.08 -1.76
CA ALA A 88 6.11 -16.69 -2.27
C ALA A 88 7.34 -16.22 -1.47
N ALA A 89 7.41 -14.92 -1.14
CA ALA A 89 8.49 -14.36 -0.36
C ALA A 89 8.54 -14.93 1.08
N MET A 90 7.39 -15.09 1.74
CA MET A 90 7.33 -15.76 3.03
C MET A 90 7.74 -17.24 2.91
N GLY A 91 7.39 -17.90 1.81
CA GLY A 91 7.74 -19.30 1.52
C GLY A 91 9.24 -19.55 1.36
N ILE A 92 10.04 -18.58 0.94
CA ILE A 92 11.51 -18.68 0.93
C ILE A 92 12.15 -18.32 2.28
N GLY A 93 11.34 -18.00 3.31
CA GLY A 93 11.79 -17.75 4.67
C GLY A 93 12.19 -16.30 4.96
N LEU A 94 11.65 -15.33 4.23
CA LEU A 94 11.82 -13.91 4.60
C LEU A 94 11.10 -13.61 5.92
N PRO A 95 11.63 -12.69 6.74
CA PRO A 95 10.98 -12.27 7.97
C PRO A 95 9.69 -11.48 7.67
N HIS A 96 8.65 -11.75 8.46
CA HIS A 96 7.41 -10.97 8.41
C HIS A 96 7.67 -9.48 8.71
N ARG A 97 7.13 -8.62 7.89
CA ARG A 97 7.23 -7.16 8.07
C ARG A 97 6.12 -6.67 9.01
N PRO A 98 6.36 -5.65 9.84
CA PRO A 98 5.34 -5.14 10.78
C PRO A 98 4.02 -4.71 10.11
N TRP A 99 4.07 -4.23 8.88
CA TRP A 99 2.91 -3.84 8.08
C TRP A 99 2.48 -4.91 7.07
N GLY A 100 3.10 -6.09 7.11
CA GLY A 100 2.80 -7.18 6.21
C GLY A 100 2.91 -6.76 4.75
N MET A 101 1.86 -7.00 3.99
CA MET A 101 1.78 -6.65 2.57
C MET A 101 1.15 -5.27 2.28
N LEU A 102 0.86 -4.45 3.30
CA LEU A 102 0.36 -3.10 3.08
C LEU A 102 1.47 -2.20 2.53
N THR A 103 1.31 -1.76 1.28
CA THR A 103 2.22 -0.86 0.59
C THR A 103 1.46 0.23 -0.14
N GLY A 104 1.96 1.47 -0.10
CA GLY A 104 1.39 2.59 -0.85
C GLY A 104 -0.03 3.00 -0.43
N VAL A 105 -0.46 2.62 0.77
CA VAL A 105 -1.79 2.95 1.31
C VAL A 105 -1.66 3.39 2.77
N ARG A 106 -2.50 4.35 3.15
CA ARG A 106 -2.65 4.73 4.57
C ARG A 106 -3.53 3.68 5.26
N PRO A 107 -3.02 2.92 6.26
CA PRO A 107 -3.80 1.84 6.89
C PRO A 107 -5.13 2.31 7.47
N GLY A 108 -5.18 3.53 8.04
CA GLY A 108 -6.42 4.14 8.55
C GLY A 108 -7.52 4.26 7.50
N LYS A 109 -7.19 4.53 6.23
CA LYS A 109 -8.20 4.58 5.15
C LYS A 109 -8.89 3.23 4.90
N LEU A 110 -8.24 2.13 5.24
CA LEU A 110 -8.81 0.79 5.13
C LEU A 110 -9.57 0.39 6.40
N MET A 111 -9.11 0.82 7.56
CA MET A 111 -9.69 0.45 8.86
C MET A 111 -10.95 1.27 9.18
N THR A 112 -10.94 2.58 8.95
CA THR A 112 -12.04 3.48 9.30
C THR A 112 -13.39 3.02 8.71
N PRO A 113 -13.50 2.63 7.43
CA PRO A 113 -14.75 2.12 6.88
C PRO A 113 -15.25 0.84 7.55
N LEU A 114 -14.36 -0.06 7.96
CA LEU A 114 -14.74 -1.31 8.64
C LEU A 114 -15.39 -1.02 9.99
N LEU A 115 -14.80 -0.12 10.78
CA LEU A 115 -15.37 0.30 12.06
C LEU A 115 -16.65 1.11 11.89
N ALA A 116 -16.72 2.00 10.90
CA ALA A 116 -17.92 2.78 10.60
C ALA A 116 -19.10 1.89 10.17
N GLN A 117 -18.84 0.73 9.58
CA GLN A 117 -19.84 -0.28 9.25
C GLN A 117 -20.25 -1.19 10.43
N GLY A 118 -19.72 -0.90 11.64
CA GLY A 118 -20.03 -1.62 12.86
C GLY A 118 -19.18 -2.87 13.14
N MET A 119 -18.08 -3.07 12.42
CA MET A 119 -17.16 -4.15 12.76
C MET A 119 -16.51 -3.89 14.11
N GLY A 120 -16.55 -4.87 15.02
CA GLY A 120 -15.91 -4.73 16.34
C GLY A 120 -14.38 -4.68 16.26
N ASP A 121 -13.73 -3.98 17.20
CA ASP A 121 -12.28 -3.73 17.22
C ASP A 121 -11.43 -4.99 17.04
N VAL A 122 -11.75 -6.05 17.79
CA VAL A 122 -11.02 -7.33 17.72
C VAL A 122 -11.19 -7.98 16.34
N GLN A 123 -12.38 -7.89 15.77
CA GLN A 123 -12.67 -8.45 14.45
C GLN A 123 -11.93 -7.66 13.36
N ALA A 124 -11.92 -6.34 13.45
CA ALA A 124 -11.23 -5.45 12.52
C ALA A 124 -9.70 -5.63 12.60
N ALA A 125 -9.14 -5.77 13.79
CA ALA A 125 -7.72 -6.09 13.97
C ALA A 125 -7.37 -7.45 13.32
N ARG A 126 -8.15 -8.50 13.62
CA ARG A 126 -7.97 -9.83 13.00
C ARG A 126 -8.15 -9.83 11.49
N TYR A 127 -9.00 -8.95 10.96
CA TYR A 127 -9.14 -8.77 9.52
C TYR A 127 -7.81 -8.29 8.93
N PHE A 128 -7.14 -7.30 9.53
CA PHE A 128 -5.85 -6.81 9.08
C PHE A 128 -4.75 -7.87 9.18
N GLU A 129 -4.70 -8.61 10.27
CA GLU A 129 -3.75 -9.71 10.46
C GLU A 129 -3.92 -10.79 9.37
N ARG A 130 -5.14 -11.22 9.10
CA ARG A 130 -5.40 -12.30 8.15
C ARG A 130 -5.32 -11.89 6.68
N HIS A 131 -5.78 -10.66 6.35
CA HIS A 131 -5.86 -10.22 4.96
C HIS A 131 -4.59 -9.55 4.47
N TYR A 132 -3.85 -8.91 5.38
CA TYR A 132 -2.67 -8.13 5.03
C TYR A 132 -1.41 -8.60 5.73
N ASP A 133 -1.48 -9.63 6.58
CA ASP A 133 -0.35 -10.13 7.39
C ASP A 133 0.28 -9.03 8.27
N VAL A 134 -0.54 -8.08 8.73
CA VAL A 134 -0.11 -7.00 9.61
C VAL A 134 0.12 -7.56 11.01
N ALA A 135 1.24 -7.19 11.62
CA ALA A 135 1.55 -7.61 13.00
C ALA A 135 0.47 -7.13 14.00
N PRO A 136 0.10 -7.93 15.02
CA PRO A 136 -0.98 -7.61 15.96
C PRO A 136 -0.86 -6.23 16.61
N ALA A 137 0.35 -5.83 17.01
CA ALA A 137 0.59 -4.52 17.58
C ALA A 137 0.29 -3.35 16.61
N ARG A 138 0.54 -3.56 15.31
CA ARG A 138 0.23 -2.60 14.26
C ARG A 138 -1.26 -2.59 13.93
N ALA A 139 -1.91 -3.74 13.89
CA ALA A 139 -3.35 -3.85 13.72
C ALA A 139 -4.10 -3.09 14.84
N ALA A 140 -3.72 -3.31 16.10
CA ALA A 140 -4.27 -2.59 17.24
C ALA A 140 -4.01 -1.07 17.18
N LEU A 141 -2.83 -0.65 16.71
CA LEU A 141 -2.53 0.77 16.48
C LEU A 141 -3.47 1.39 15.44
N VAL A 142 -3.72 0.69 14.33
CA VAL A 142 -4.60 1.18 13.25
C VAL A 142 -6.04 1.30 13.75
N VAL A 143 -6.54 0.35 14.55
CA VAL A 143 -7.87 0.45 15.18
C VAL A 143 -7.98 1.73 16.01
N ARG A 144 -7.01 1.99 16.91
CA ARG A 144 -7.01 3.22 17.72
C ARG A 144 -6.95 4.50 16.87
N THR A 145 -6.15 4.49 15.82
CA THR A 145 -6.06 5.62 14.87
C THR A 145 -7.37 5.85 14.14
N ALA A 146 -8.05 4.79 13.71
CA ALA A 146 -9.34 4.87 13.04
C ALA A 146 -10.43 5.43 13.97
N HIS A 147 -10.47 5.01 15.24
CA HIS A 147 -11.37 5.61 16.23
C HIS A 147 -11.09 7.10 16.48
N ALA A 148 -9.82 7.50 16.51
CA ALA A 148 -9.49 8.92 16.62
C ALA A 148 -10.00 9.72 15.41
N THR A 149 -9.87 9.14 14.20
CA THR A 149 -10.41 9.73 12.97
C THR A 149 -11.94 9.85 13.03
N LEU A 150 -12.64 8.78 13.42
CA LEU A 150 -14.10 8.79 13.53
C LEU A 150 -14.57 9.83 14.54
N ARG A 151 -13.97 9.89 15.74
CA ARG A 151 -14.31 10.95 16.73
C ARG A 151 -14.07 12.36 16.19
N ALA A 152 -12.99 12.58 15.45
CA ALA A 152 -12.74 13.87 14.85
C ALA A 152 -13.80 14.21 13.78
N MET A 153 -14.21 13.22 12.98
CA MET A 153 -15.29 13.40 11.99
C MET A 153 -16.64 13.68 12.67
N ASP A 154 -16.97 12.96 13.74
CA ASP A 154 -18.21 13.12 14.50
C ASP A 154 -18.29 14.48 15.21
N SER A 155 -17.15 15.11 15.50
CA SER A 155 -17.09 16.45 16.12
C SER A 155 -17.33 17.59 15.14
N LEU A 156 -17.37 17.32 13.83
CA LEU A 156 -17.60 18.32 12.78
C LEU A 156 -19.10 18.53 12.57
N GLY A 157 -19.54 19.78 12.61
CA GLY A 157 -20.89 20.18 12.24
C GLY A 157 -21.03 20.42 10.74
N GLU A 158 -22.28 20.53 10.27
CA GLU A 158 -22.58 20.75 8.84
C GLU A 158 -21.97 22.03 8.26
N LYS A 159 -21.68 23.01 9.13
CA LYS A 159 -21.09 24.30 8.70
C LYS A 159 -19.57 24.37 8.91
N ASP A 160 -18.98 23.32 9.46
CA ASP A 160 -17.54 23.30 9.68
C ASP A 160 -16.80 23.09 8.37
N VAL A 161 -15.70 23.78 8.22
CA VAL A 161 -14.80 23.66 7.06
C VAL A 161 -13.42 23.23 7.52
N CYS A 162 -12.79 22.40 6.70
CA CYS A 162 -11.40 22.01 6.91
C CYS A 162 -10.48 22.86 6.04
N LEU A 163 -9.61 23.64 6.67
CA LEU A 163 -8.56 24.38 5.97
C LEU A 163 -7.25 23.59 6.00
N TYR A 164 -6.71 23.32 4.82
CA TYR A 164 -5.38 22.73 4.66
C TYR A 164 -4.41 23.75 4.08
N VAL A 165 -3.37 24.09 4.84
CA VAL A 165 -2.31 24.98 4.39
C VAL A 165 -1.05 24.15 4.11
N GLY A 166 -0.70 24.01 2.83
CA GLY A 166 0.50 23.31 2.41
C GLY A 166 1.70 24.26 2.34
N ILE A 167 2.75 24.00 3.14
CA ILE A 167 4.00 24.77 3.11
C ILE A 167 5.04 23.94 2.35
N PRO A 168 5.44 24.34 1.11
CA PRO A 168 6.31 23.53 0.26
C PRO A 168 7.80 23.72 0.53
N PHE A 169 8.19 24.39 1.60
CA PHE A 169 9.59 24.66 1.95
C PHE A 169 10.07 23.73 3.04
N CYS A 170 11.10 22.93 2.75
CA CYS A 170 11.68 21.98 3.71
C CYS A 170 13.18 22.21 3.90
N PRO A 171 13.69 22.20 5.14
CA PRO A 171 15.14 22.27 5.40
C PRO A 171 15.86 21.02 4.93
N THR A 172 15.20 19.87 4.98
CA THR A 172 15.72 18.58 4.49
C THR A 172 14.64 17.83 3.73
N ARG A 173 15.05 16.99 2.77
CA ARG A 173 14.12 16.11 2.07
C ARG A 173 14.17 14.70 2.64
N CYS A 174 13.10 14.27 3.28
CA CYS A 174 12.97 12.90 3.75
C CYS A 174 13.06 11.90 2.57
N ALA A 175 13.77 10.79 2.74
CA ALA A 175 13.93 9.77 1.70
C ALA A 175 12.60 9.18 1.18
N TYR A 176 11.55 9.23 1.99
CA TYR A 176 10.19 8.73 1.68
C TYR A 176 9.22 9.85 1.26
N CYS A 177 9.69 11.10 1.07
CA CYS A 177 8.79 12.24 0.83
C CYS A 177 8.20 12.18 -0.58
N SER A 178 6.87 12.16 -0.66
CA SER A 178 6.09 12.27 -1.90
C SER A 178 5.47 13.65 -2.12
N PHE A 179 5.65 14.59 -1.17
CA PHE A 179 5.15 15.95 -1.33
C PHE A 179 6.03 16.76 -2.28
N VAL A 180 5.40 17.70 -2.99
CA VAL A 180 6.13 18.75 -3.69
C VAL A 180 6.83 19.59 -2.63
N SER A 181 8.15 19.62 -2.67
CA SER A 181 8.96 20.36 -1.70
C SER A 181 10.14 21.04 -2.34
N GLN A 182 10.40 22.26 -1.90
CA GLN A 182 11.54 23.07 -2.26
C GLN A 182 12.55 23.07 -1.12
N SER A 183 13.86 22.95 -1.45
CA SER A 183 14.90 23.11 -0.44
C SER A 183 14.95 24.56 0.02
N VAL A 184 14.84 24.80 1.34
CA VAL A 184 14.98 26.16 1.91
C VAL A 184 16.33 26.80 1.56
N GLU A 185 17.41 26.02 1.44
CA GLU A 185 18.72 26.51 1.05
C GLU A 185 18.73 27.24 -0.32
N LYS A 186 17.89 26.77 -1.26
CA LYS A 186 17.81 27.30 -2.62
C LYS A 186 16.63 28.26 -2.84
N SER A 187 15.60 28.17 -2.04
CA SER A 187 14.33 28.85 -2.29
C SER A 187 13.85 29.73 -1.13
N MET A 188 14.69 29.99 -0.13
CA MET A 188 14.33 30.84 1.01
C MET A 188 13.87 32.25 0.58
N ALA A 189 14.45 32.79 -0.49
CA ALA A 189 14.07 34.08 -1.05
C ALA A 189 12.63 34.15 -1.57
N LEU A 190 12.00 33.00 -1.88
CA LEU A 190 10.60 32.91 -2.35
C LEU A 190 9.58 32.89 -1.21
N VAL A 191 10.01 32.68 0.04
CA VAL A 191 9.10 32.58 1.20
C VAL A 191 8.23 33.83 1.40
N PRO A 192 8.76 35.06 1.34
CA PRO A 192 7.93 36.27 1.50
C PRO A 192 6.85 36.39 0.42
N GLU A 193 7.16 36.08 -0.83
CA GLU A 193 6.21 36.12 -1.95
C GLU A 193 5.16 35.02 -1.79
N PHE A 194 5.57 33.81 -1.39
CA PHE A 194 4.65 32.72 -1.08
C PHE A 194 3.66 33.10 0.03
N LEU A 195 4.11 33.71 1.11
CA LEU A 195 3.25 34.13 2.22
C LEU A 195 2.25 35.21 1.78
N GLN A 196 2.69 36.14 0.91
CA GLN A 196 1.78 37.13 0.34
C GLN A 196 0.74 36.51 -0.58
N ALA A 197 1.11 35.51 -1.38
CA ALA A 197 0.17 34.78 -2.23
C ALA A 197 -0.83 33.98 -1.39
N LEU A 198 -0.35 33.24 -0.39
CA LEU A 198 -1.17 32.47 0.54
C LEU A 198 -2.18 33.35 1.32
N ALA A 199 -1.78 34.57 1.70
CA ALA A 199 -2.66 35.49 2.40
C ALA A 199 -3.76 36.10 1.51
N ARG A 200 -3.61 36.05 0.18
CA ARG A 200 -4.61 36.51 -0.78
C ARG A 200 -5.60 35.41 -1.20
N GLU A 201 -5.19 34.16 -1.08
CA GLU A 201 -5.99 32.98 -1.42
C GLU A 201 -7.03 32.68 -0.33
#